data_0e15557f10c7286d5e3507be3137115a
#
_entry.id   0e15557f10c7286d5e3507be3137115a
#
_cell.length_a   1.000
_cell.length_b   1.000
_cell.length_c   1.000
_cell.angle_alpha   90.00
_cell.angle_beta   90.00
_cell.angle_gamma   90.00
#
_symmetry.space_group_name_H-M   'P 1'
#
loop_
_entity.id
_entity.type
_entity.pdbx_description
1 polymer ?
#
loop_
_entity_poly.entity_id
_entity_poly.type
_entity_poly.pdbx_seq_one_letter_code
_entity_poly.pdbx_strand_id
1 'polypeptide(L)'
;MIKKFDFLIIGGGVAGMSYALKVSQSGKGKVALVCKTSFEESNTSKAQGGIASVTNLIVDNFDKHIQDTMIAGDYISDPVAVEQVVKGGPAGINDLVKWGVNFDKKENGEFDLHREGGHSEFRILHHADDTGFEIQRGLIEA
;
A
#
# COMPACT_ATOMS: atom_id res chain seq x y z
N MET A 1 32.93 -8.53 13.07
CA MET A 1 32.43 -7.24 13.63
C MET A 1 30.94 -7.39 13.88
N ILE A 2 30.47 -7.13 15.11
CA ILE A 2 29.04 -7.17 15.47
C ILE A 2 28.46 -5.80 15.25
N LYS A 3 27.39 -5.70 14.42
CA LYS A 3 26.63 -4.46 14.24
C LYS A 3 25.42 -4.50 15.16
N LYS A 4 25.13 -3.39 15.82
CA LYS A 4 23.97 -3.25 16.73
C LYS A 4 22.95 -2.31 16.12
N PHE A 5 21.68 -2.70 16.15
CA PHE A 5 20.52 -1.93 15.70
C PHE A 5 19.43 -1.99 16.76
N ASP A 6 18.59 -0.99 16.80
CA ASP A 6 17.45 -0.93 17.72
C ASP A 6 16.23 -1.65 17.15
N PHE A 7 16.11 -1.67 15.81
CA PHE A 7 15.02 -2.33 15.09
C PHE A 7 15.60 -3.21 13.98
N LEU A 8 15.18 -4.46 13.97
CA LEU A 8 15.47 -5.42 12.90
C LEU A 8 14.18 -5.79 12.17
N ILE A 9 14.12 -5.51 10.88
CA ILE A 9 12.98 -5.81 10.03
C ILE A 9 13.40 -6.89 9.03
N ILE A 10 12.60 -7.94 8.93
CA ILE A 10 12.84 -9.07 8.03
C ILE A 10 11.79 -9.05 6.93
N GLY A 11 12.23 -8.79 5.69
CA GLY A 11 11.38 -8.73 4.50
C GLY A 11 11.39 -7.35 3.84
N GLY A 12 11.75 -7.31 2.55
CA GLY A 12 11.92 -6.11 1.72
C GLY A 12 10.69 -5.74 0.87
N GLY A 13 9.50 -6.29 1.17
CA GLY A 13 8.26 -5.89 0.52
C GLY A 13 7.62 -4.65 1.16
N VAL A 14 6.45 -4.24 0.66
CA VAL A 14 5.74 -3.03 1.09
C VAL A 14 5.58 -2.92 2.61
N ALA A 15 5.26 -4.01 3.30
CA ALA A 15 5.06 -3.99 4.74
C ALA A 15 6.35 -3.68 5.50
N GLY A 16 7.45 -4.40 5.19
CA GLY A 16 8.74 -4.21 5.85
C GLY A 16 9.33 -2.83 5.56
N MET A 17 9.31 -2.40 4.30
CA MET A 17 9.84 -1.09 3.90
C MET A 17 9.03 0.06 4.49
N SER A 18 7.70 0.00 4.46
CA SER A 18 6.84 1.02 5.08
C SER A 18 7.11 1.13 6.58
N TYR A 19 7.28 0.01 7.27
CA TYR A 19 7.61 0.03 8.68
C TYR A 19 9.01 0.63 8.91
N ALA A 20 10.00 0.25 8.09
CA ALA A 20 11.37 0.78 8.17
C ALA A 20 11.40 2.31 8.01
N LEU A 21 10.69 2.83 7.00
CA LEU A 21 10.59 4.27 6.74
C LEU A 21 9.92 5.01 7.91
N LYS A 22 8.79 4.50 8.43
CA LYS A 22 8.10 5.09 9.58
C LYS A 22 8.99 5.14 10.83
N VAL A 23 9.70 4.06 11.14
CA VAL A 23 10.62 4.02 12.28
C VAL A 23 11.80 4.95 12.07
N SER A 24 12.42 4.95 10.88
CA SER A 24 13.52 5.86 10.55
C SER A 24 13.12 7.31 10.69
N GLN A 25 11.98 7.70 10.12
CA GLN A 25 11.45 9.07 10.22
C GLN A 25 11.07 9.48 11.64
N SER A 26 10.76 8.53 12.52
CA SER A 26 10.46 8.81 13.93
C SER A 26 11.68 9.19 14.76
N GLY A 27 12.89 8.94 14.26
CA GLY A 27 14.15 9.19 14.98
C GLY A 27 14.37 8.32 16.22
N LYS A 28 13.59 7.25 16.43
CA LYS A 28 13.60 6.45 17.66
C LYS A 28 14.77 5.46 17.75
N GLY A 29 15.57 5.29 16.70
CA GLY A 29 16.71 4.39 16.73
C GLY A 29 17.23 3.98 15.36
N LYS A 30 18.26 3.14 15.37
CA LYS A 30 18.89 2.61 14.17
C LYS A 30 18.09 1.42 13.64
N VAL A 31 17.78 1.47 12.35
CA VAL A 31 17.01 0.43 11.66
C VAL A 31 17.94 -0.44 10.81
N ALA A 32 17.74 -1.74 10.86
CA ALA A 32 18.25 -2.69 9.88
C ALA A 32 17.08 -3.35 9.17
N LEU A 33 17.10 -3.30 7.85
CA LEU A 33 16.17 -4.06 7.00
C LEU A 33 16.96 -5.12 6.27
N VAL A 34 16.52 -6.37 6.36
CA VAL A 34 17.15 -7.52 5.70
C VAL A 34 16.15 -8.24 4.81
N CYS A 35 16.58 -8.69 3.67
CA CYS A 35 15.80 -9.48 2.73
C CYS A 35 16.56 -10.73 2.30
N LYS A 36 15.85 -11.69 1.74
CA LYS A 36 16.42 -12.97 1.30
C LYS A 36 17.34 -12.82 0.08
N THR A 37 17.00 -11.90 -0.81
CA THR A 37 17.71 -11.63 -2.08
C THR A 37 18.03 -10.14 -2.17
N SER A 38 17.57 -9.47 -3.20
CA SER A 38 17.65 -8.02 -3.33
C SER A 38 16.34 -7.33 -2.92
N PHE A 39 16.36 -6.02 -2.72
CA PHE A 39 15.16 -5.26 -2.35
C PHE A 39 14.15 -5.14 -3.50
N GLU A 40 14.62 -5.26 -4.73
CA GLU A 40 13.77 -5.25 -5.93
C GLU A 40 12.98 -6.55 -6.09
N GLU A 41 13.45 -7.64 -5.51
CA GLU A 41 12.85 -8.97 -5.64
C GLU A 41 11.88 -9.24 -4.48
N SER A 42 10.61 -8.91 -4.68
CA SER A 42 9.55 -9.09 -3.68
C SER A 42 8.22 -9.48 -4.33
N ASN A 43 7.26 -9.99 -3.54
CA ASN A 43 5.90 -10.15 -4.03
C ASN A 43 5.24 -8.80 -4.35
N THR A 44 5.65 -7.74 -3.68
CA THR A 44 5.20 -6.37 -3.99
C THR A 44 5.57 -5.98 -5.40
N SER A 45 6.83 -6.15 -5.80
CA SER A 45 7.30 -5.77 -7.14
C SER A 45 6.66 -6.58 -8.28
N LYS A 46 6.06 -7.73 -7.97
CA LYS A 46 5.38 -8.62 -8.94
C LYS A 46 3.86 -8.42 -8.99
N ALA A 47 3.32 -7.57 -8.14
CA ALA A 47 1.89 -7.30 -8.12
C ALA A 47 1.51 -6.38 -9.30
N GLN A 48 0.63 -6.87 -10.18
CA GLN A 48 0.19 -6.14 -11.38
C GLN A 48 -1.04 -5.28 -11.11
N GLY A 49 -1.95 -5.74 -10.24
CA GLY A 49 -3.15 -5.00 -9.87
C GLY A 49 -2.87 -3.73 -9.07
N GLY A 50 -3.91 -2.93 -8.88
CA GLY A 50 -3.82 -1.68 -8.12
C GLY A 50 -4.09 -1.85 -6.62
N ILE A 51 -4.23 -0.73 -5.94
CA ILE A 51 -4.61 -0.65 -4.53
C ILE A 51 -6.02 -0.06 -4.40
N ALA A 52 -6.92 -0.81 -3.76
CA ALA A 52 -8.26 -0.32 -3.45
C ALA A 52 -8.22 0.65 -2.26
N SER A 53 -8.68 1.89 -2.46
CA SER A 53 -8.81 2.88 -1.39
C SER A 53 -9.90 3.90 -1.68
N VAL A 54 -10.68 4.25 -0.67
CA VAL A 54 -11.68 5.32 -0.78
C VAL A 54 -10.97 6.68 -0.74
N THR A 55 -10.69 7.24 -1.91
CA THR A 55 -10.01 8.54 -2.03
C THR A 55 -10.95 9.70 -2.33
N ASN A 56 -12.20 9.40 -2.72
CA ASN A 56 -13.22 10.41 -3.02
C ASN A 56 -14.54 10.07 -2.31
N LEU A 57 -14.82 10.75 -1.21
CA LEU A 57 -16.02 10.54 -0.38
C LEU A 57 -17.34 11.10 -0.99
N ILE A 58 -17.27 11.76 -2.14
CA ILE A 58 -18.47 12.26 -2.85
C ILE A 58 -19.16 11.11 -3.59
N VAL A 59 -18.38 10.22 -4.21
CA VAL A 59 -18.88 9.12 -5.06
C VAL A 59 -18.77 7.76 -4.40
N ASP A 60 -17.87 7.61 -3.41
CA ASP A 60 -17.61 6.36 -2.70
C ASP A 60 -17.63 6.57 -1.18
N ASN A 61 -17.71 5.49 -0.40
CA ASN A 61 -17.62 5.54 1.05
C ASN A 61 -17.04 4.24 1.62
N PHE A 62 -16.64 4.29 2.89
CA PHE A 62 -16.03 3.13 3.56
C PHE A 62 -16.99 1.96 3.70
N ASP A 63 -18.27 2.21 3.94
CA ASP A 63 -19.26 1.13 4.15
C ASP A 63 -19.44 0.30 2.87
N LYS A 64 -19.51 0.95 1.71
CA LYS A 64 -19.52 0.26 0.41
C LYS A 64 -18.27 -0.61 0.23
N HIS A 65 -17.09 -0.07 0.53
CA HIS A 65 -15.83 -0.81 0.37
C HIS A 65 -15.74 -1.99 1.35
N ILE A 66 -16.17 -1.81 2.60
CA ILE A 66 -16.27 -2.89 3.60
C ILE A 66 -17.21 -3.98 3.09
N GLN A 67 -18.41 -3.60 2.62
CA GLN A 67 -19.40 -4.53 2.11
C GLN A 67 -18.87 -5.32 0.89
N ASP A 68 -18.25 -4.65 -0.08
CA ASP A 68 -17.63 -5.30 -1.24
C ASP A 68 -16.57 -6.32 -0.81
N THR A 69 -15.73 -5.94 0.16
CA THR A 69 -14.68 -6.81 0.71
C THR A 69 -15.26 -8.03 1.42
N MET A 70 -16.31 -7.85 2.22
CA MET A 70 -16.99 -8.95 2.91
C MET A 70 -17.65 -9.91 1.92
N ILE A 71 -18.31 -9.39 0.88
CA ILE A 71 -18.94 -10.20 -0.17
C ILE A 71 -17.88 -10.98 -0.93
N ALA A 72 -16.81 -10.32 -1.39
CA ALA A 72 -15.73 -10.96 -2.15
C ALA A 72 -15.02 -12.05 -1.34
N GLY A 73 -14.92 -11.88 -0.03
CA GLY A 73 -14.36 -12.84 0.92
C GLY A 73 -15.37 -13.90 1.41
N ASP A 74 -16.56 -14.00 0.81
CA ASP A 74 -17.63 -14.94 1.21
C ASP A 74 -17.94 -14.87 2.72
N TYR A 75 -17.83 -13.66 3.31
CA TYR A 75 -18.03 -13.39 4.74
C TYR A 75 -17.14 -14.19 5.71
N ILE A 76 -16.03 -14.77 5.23
CA ILE A 76 -15.05 -15.48 6.08
C ILE A 76 -14.12 -14.49 6.80
N SER A 77 -13.94 -13.30 6.24
CA SER A 77 -13.06 -12.27 6.80
C SER A 77 -13.56 -11.76 8.15
N ASP A 78 -12.61 -11.43 9.05
CA ASP A 78 -12.93 -10.73 10.30
C ASP A 78 -13.42 -9.31 9.99
N PRO A 79 -14.67 -8.94 10.34
CA PRO A 79 -15.23 -7.63 10.02
C PRO A 79 -14.44 -6.47 10.64
N VAL A 80 -13.88 -6.64 11.84
CA VAL A 80 -13.08 -5.61 12.53
C VAL A 80 -11.78 -5.36 11.78
N ALA A 81 -11.13 -6.43 11.31
CA ALA A 81 -9.92 -6.32 10.50
C ALA A 81 -10.21 -5.65 9.16
N VAL A 82 -11.30 -6.01 8.48
CA VAL A 82 -11.72 -5.39 7.22
C VAL A 82 -11.98 -3.89 7.42
N GLU A 83 -12.74 -3.51 8.44
CA GLU A 83 -13.01 -2.11 8.76
C GLU A 83 -11.72 -1.32 8.99
N GLN A 84 -10.80 -1.86 9.78
CA GLN A 84 -9.51 -1.23 10.07
C GLN A 84 -8.68 -1.02 8.82
N VAL A 85 -8.58 -2.03 7.95
CA VAL A 85 -7.82 -1.96 6.70
C VAL A 85 -8.43 -0.95 5.74
N VAL A 86 -9.74 -1.02 5.51
CA VAL A 86 -10.45 -0.13 4.60
C VAL A 86 -10.37 1.33 5.03
N LYS A 87 -10.63 1.62 6.32
CA LYS A 87 -10.55 2.99 6.85
C LYS A 87 -9.11 3.52 6.92
N GLY A 88 -8.12 2.64 7.07
CA GLY A 88 -6.69 2.97 7.04
C GLY A 88 -6.14 3.23 5.62
N GLY A 89 -6.84 2.79 4.57
CA GLY A 89 -6.39 2.87 3.18
C GLY A 89 -5.93 4.25 2.74
N PRO A 90 -6.73 5.32 2.89
CA PRO A 90 -6.34 6.67 2.46
C PRO A 90 -5.05 7.18 3.11
N ALA A 91 -4.84 6.89 4.38
CA ALA A 91 -3.60 7.25 5.07
C ALA A 91 -2.40 6.48 4.50
N GLY A 92 -2.57 5.19 4.19
CA GLY A 92 -1.55 4.38 3.53
C GLY A 92 -1.19 4.90 2.15
N ILE A 93 -2.18 5.27 1.33
CA ILE A 93 -1.94 5.88 0.01
C ILE A 93 -1.17 7.20 0.16
N ASN A 94 -1.55 8.06 1.09
CA ASN A 94 -0.83 9.31 1.34
C ASN A 94 0.64 9.07 1.74
N ASP A 95 0.91 8.06 2.54
CA ASP A 95 2.29 7.70 2.90
C ASP A 95 3.08 7.24 1.66
N LEU A 96 2.51 6.37 0.82
CA LEU A 96 3.14 5.93 -0.43
C LEU A 96 3.46 7.11 -1.36
N VAL A 97 2.52 8.03 -1.56
CA VAL A 97 2.74 9.23 -2.37
C VAL A 97 3.87 10.10 -1.79
N LYS A 98 3.91 10.28 -0.47
CA LYS A 98 5.01 11.02 0.20
C LYS A 98 6.36 10.34 0.03
N TRP A 99 6.40 9.03 -0.09
CA TRP A 99 7.60 8.25 -0.36
C TRP A 99 7.93 8.11 -1.84
N GLY A 100 7.28 8.91 -2.70
CA GLY A 100 7.62 9.02 -4.12
C GLY A 100 6.98 7.98 -5.03
N VAL A 101 5.95 7.28 -4.57
CA VAL A 101 5.14 6.41 -5.44
C VAL A 101 4.25 7.27 -6.34
N ASN A 102 4.30 7.02 -7.64
CA ASN A 102 3.55 7.75 -8.66
C ASN A 102 2.35 6.91 -9.12
N PHE A 103 1.17 7.22 -8.61
CA PHE A 103 -0.07 6.68 -9.18
C PHE A 103 -0.51 7.50 -10.38
N ASP A 104 -1.14 6.86 -11.36
CA ASP A 104 -1.65 7.51 -12.56
C ASP A 104 -2.70 8.57 -12.22
N LYS A 105 -2.66 9.65 -12.98
CA LYS A 105 -3.53 10.81 -12.79
C LYS A 105 -4.15 11.24 -14.10
N LYS A 106 -5.36 11.76 -14.01
CA LYS A 106 -6.06 12.45 -15.09
C LYS A 106 -5.41 13.81 -15.37
N GLU A 107 -5.78 14.41 -16.51
CA GLU A 107 -5.31 15.75 -16.89
C GLU A 107 -5.59 16.83 -15.82
N ASN A 108 -6.65 16.67 -15.05
CA ASN A 108 -7.02 17.59 -13.97
C ASN A 108 -6.23 17.36 -12.66
N GLY A 109 -5.31 16.39 -12.63
CA GLY A 109 -4.45 16.07 -11.49
C GLY A 109 -5.07 15.12 -10.44
N GLU A 110 -6.34 14.75 -10.60
CA GLU A 110 -6.96 13.71 -9.76
C GLU A 110 -6.43 12.33 -10.13
N PHE A 111 -6.47 11.39 -9.17
CA PHE A 111 -6.10 10.00 -9.46
C PHE A 111 -7.00 9.42 -10.56
N ASP A 112 -6.40 8.72 -11.50
CA ASP A 112 -7.12 7.89 -12.44
C ASP A 112 -7.46 6.57 -11.77
N LEU A 113 -8.74 6.40 -11.43
CA LEU A 113 -9.19 5.25 -10.66
C LEU A 113 -9.84 4.22 -11.57
N HIS A 114 -9.46 2.96 -11.39
CA HIS A 114 -10.12 1.84 -12.03
C HIS A 114 -11.14 1.18 -11.10
N ARG A 115 -12.00 0.34 -11.70
CA ARG A 115 -12.91 -0.56 -11.01
C ARG A 115 -12.62 -1.97 -11.46
N GLU A 116 -12.27 -2.84 -10.53
CA GLU A 116 -12.07 -4.26 -10.77
C GLU A 116 -13.26 -5.09 -10.29
N GLY A 117 -13.27 -6.38 -10.62
CA GLY A 117 -14.31 -7.31 -10.16
C GLY A 117 -14.42 -7.34 -8.64
N GLY A 118 -15.65 -7.42 -8.13
CA GLY A 118 -15.93 -7.38 -6.69
C GLY A 118 -16.03 -5.97 -6.10
N HIS A 119 -15.71 -4.91 -6.85
CA HIS A 119 -15.87 -3.52 -6.40
C HIS A 119 -17.12 -2.87 -6.99
N SER A 120 -17.93 -2.21 -6.14
CA SER A 120 -19.10 -1.45 -6.57
C SER A 120 -18.73 -0.08 -7.15
N GLU A 121 -17.56 0.48 -6.78
CA GLU A 121 -17.12 1.83 -7.16
C GLU A 121 -15.70 1.83 -7.74
N PHE A 122 -15.35 2.93 -8.44
CA PHE A 122 -14.01 3.20 -8.94
C PHE A 122 -13.11 3.65 -7.77
N ARG A 123 -12.25 2.77 -7.27
CA ARG A 123 -11.38 3.04 -6.12
C ARG A 123 -9.99 2.44 -6.22
N ILE A 124 -9.65 1.86 -7.37
CA ILE A 124 -8.37 1.20 -7.56
C ILE A 124 -7.36 2.21 -8.10
N LEU A 125 -6.37 2.57 -7.26
CA LEU A 125 -5.20 3.34 -7.69
C LEU A 125 -4.22 2.41 -8.38
N HIS A 126 -3.63 2.85 -9.47
CA HIS A 126 -2.72 2.04 -10.28
C HIS A 126 -1.58 2.89 -10.86
N HIS A 127 -0.56 2.21 -11.39
CA HIS A 127 0.48 2.79 -12.24
C HIS A 127 0.65 1.86 -13.43
N ALA A 128 0.10 2.24 -14.58
CA ALA A 128 0.00 1.37 -15.76
C ALA A 128 -0.39 -0.07 -15.37
N ASP A 129 0.35 -1.09 -15.84
CA ASP A 129 0.17 -2.49 -15.50
C ASP A 129 1.18 -2.99 -14.45
N ASP A 130 1.96 -2.08 -13.84
CA ASP A 130 3.11 -2.39 -12.99
C ASP A 130 3.07 -1.68 -11.63
N THR A 131 1.86 -1.56 -11.04
CA THR A 131 1.65 -0.83 -9.78
C THR A 131 2.58 -1.30 -8.66
N GLY A 132 2.77 -2.61 -8.53
CA GLY A 132 3.64 -3.17 -7.50
C GLY A 132 5.12 -2.83 -7.71
N PHE A 133 5.59 -2.79 -8.95
CA PHE A 133 6.94 -2.37 -9.28
C PHE A 133 7.17 -0.90 -8.91
N GLU A 134 6.23 -0.02 -9.25
CA GLU A 134 6.30 1.41 -8.90
C GLU A 134 6.30 1.63 -7.38
N ILE A 135 5.47 0.88 -6.63
CA ILE A 135 5.48 0.93 -5.17
C ILE A 135 6.85 0.53 -4.63
N GLN A 136 7.39 -0.58 -5.11
CA GLN A 136 8.70 -1.07 -4.66
C GLN A 136 9.81 -0.06 -4.98
N ARG A 137 9.81 0.53 -6.19
CA ARG A 137 10.75 1.57 -6.60
C ARG A 137 10.67 2.79 -5.65
N GLY A 138 9.46 3.33 -5.43
CA GLY A 138 9.28 4.48 -4.54
C GLY A 138 9.79 4.23 -3.12
N LEU A 139 9.49 3.04 -2.58
CA LEU A 139 9.94 2.68 -1.22
C LEU A 139 11.45 2.45 -1.11
N ILE A 140 12.14 2.01 -2.18
CA ILE A 140 13.61 1.86 -2.21
C ILE A 140 14.30 3.22 -2.23
N GLU A 141 13.72 4.18 -2.97
CA GLU A 141 14.31 5.51 -3.14
C GLU A 141 14.07 6.46 -1.94
N ALA A 142 13.07 6.16 -1.09
CA ALA A 142 12.70 6.99 0.05
C ALA A 142 13.68 6.86 1.22
#